data_f228d4b357de9fedaccfe22e6235a078
#
_entry.id   f228d4b357de9fedaccfe22e6235a078
#
_cell.length_a   1.000
_cell.length_b   1.000
_cell.length_c   1.000
_cell.angle_alpha   90.00
_cell.angle_beta   90.00
_cell.angle_gamma   90.00
#
_symmetry.space_group_name_H-M   'P 1'
#
loop_
_entity.id
_entity.type
_entity.pdbx_description
1 polymer ?
#
loop_
_entity_poly.entity_id
_entity_poly.type
_entity_poly.pdbx_seq_one_letter_code
_entity_poly.pdbx_strand_id
1 'polypeptide(L)'
;MKKILTFIIGFIILFTYNVYALEYNVSTEAELVNALTTQTEFDTINLNSDINISQAYTITGNVLINGNNHILSFNDSYAGKIFTVNGNLELKNLNINGNNNWSWKNLDDKFNPDVIASETTINIGSKIINTNVIEVTGSLKLTNSKIYDYYINGASSDTNSFIRATGAESIVTVDSSVVDNLYGSFIYMNLGKVYLNNNTKVINSYGLGNKGSLFKINNGELIINNVTLKDNSGVARSGSLIGAVNNSLVTFNDGLIDHNVAKYHGSASTGSMITLESGAGFIMNGGVISNNVGTLSSVLATRWTNDPDDKGIYLNGGIIKNNTTTKTTWLNASMFLRSSAVIGENMIIDGDVVVNNTNASLENNGTINGKLTLNDSTSSAVNNGVIKDVDFLNGEFTNNNLINNAYEFNTQIINNGDITDNYKKELSDVEGKVIVEFNINDGKEKETGYTLVDIVYDLNYKFSEEDLLDVERNGYTFEGWYLDSEFTNKFDVDIELNENIAIYAKWEKIPEIPVPDTYLGINNVVIVIGVLLTIVGTVIMYVTINKKSIYD
;
A
#
# COMPACT_ATOMS: atom_id res chain seq x y z
N MET A 1 -29.01 11.46 -80.62
CA MET A 1 -29.49 11.02 -79.33
C MET A 1 -28.63 11.60 -78.22
N LYS A 2 -29.06 12.77 -77.68
CA LYS A 2 -28.35 13.47 -76.59
C LYS A 2 -28.89 12.95 -75.28
N LYS A 3 -28.06 12.34 -74.42
CA LYS A 3 -28.41 12.00 -73.05
C LYS A 3 -28.26 13.25 -72.21
N ILE A 4 -29.37 13.73 -71.65
CA ILE A 4 -29.41 14.79 -70.63
C ILE A 4 -29.10 14.10 -69.30
N LEU A 5 -27.94 14.47 -68.74
CA LEU A 5 -27.55 14.06 -67.41
C LEU A 5 -28.07 15.10 -66.44
N THR A 6 -29.16 14.76 -65.73
CA THR A 6 -29.74 15.60 -64.67
C THR A 6 -28.91 15.45 -63.41
N PHE A 7 -28.16 16.46 -63.04
CA PHE A 7 -27.42 16.56 -61.78
C PHE A 7 -28.46 16.95 -60.70
N ILE A 8 -28.85 16.00 -59.84
CA ILE A 8 -29.56 16.29 -58.60
C ILE A 8 -28.52 16.74 -57.59
N ILE A 9 -28.37 18.05 -57.43
CA ILE A 9 -27.63 18.63 -56.30
C ILE A 9 -28.51 18.47 -55.07
N GLY A 10 -28.28 17.40 -54.30
CA GLY A 10 -28.86 17.26 -52.98
C GLY A 10 -28.27 18.35 -52.07
N PHE A 11 -29.08 19.34 -51.78
CA PHE A 11 -28.78 20.34 -50.77
C PHE A 11 -28.82 19.63 -49.40
N ILE A 12 -27.66 19.13 -48.95
CA ILE A 12 -27.53 18.69 -47.57
C ILE A 12 -27.49 19.96 -46.73
N ILE A 13 -28.65 20.32 -46.18
CA ILE A 13 -28.71 21.33 -45.13
C ILE A 13 -28.07 20.67 -43.92
N LEU A 14 -26.77 20.89 -43.76
CA LEU A 14 -26.10 20.68 -42.48
C LEU A 14 -26.72 21.69 -41.52
N PHE A 15 -27.75 21.25 -40.79
CA PHE A 15 -28.12 21.89 -39.53
C PHE A 15 -26.89 21.73 -38.62
N THR A 16 -25.98 22.68 -38.65
CA THR A 16 -25.10 22.89 -37.52
C THR A 16 -26.02 23.29 -36.37
N TYR A 17 -26.40 22.31 -35.57
CA TYR A 17 -26.90 22.63 -34.24
C TYR A 17 -25.72 23.34 -33.56
N ASN A 18 -25.79 24.66 -33.50
CA ASN A 18 -24.98 25.38 -32.54
C ASN A 18 -25.51 24.96 -31.16
N VAL A 19 -24.90 23.98 -30.57
CA VAL A 19 -25.11 23.67 -29.16
C VAL A 19 -24.50 24.84 -28.42
N TYR A 20 -25.35 25.81 -28.06
CA TYR A 20 -24.93 26.90 -27.18
C TYR A 20 -24.78 26.29 -25.79
N ALA A 21 -23.56 26.40 -25.23
CA ALA A 21 -23.36 26.17 -23.83
C ALA A 21 -24.29 27.13 -23.05
N LEU A 22 -25.18 26.58 -22.25
CA LEU A 22 -26.02 27.39 -21.38
C LEU A 22 -25.21 27.81 -20.16
N GLU A 23 -25.32 29.06 -19.79
CA GLU A 23 -24.67 29.63 -18.61
C GLU A 23 -25.74 29.94 -17.56
N TYR A 24 -25.61 29.32 -16.40
CA TYR A 24 -26.47 29.50 -15.25
C TYR A 24 -25.71 30.23 -14.15
N ASN A 25 -26.32 31.24 -13.56
CA ASN A 25 -25.81 31.90 -12.35
C ASN A 25 -26.71 31.50 -11.19
N VAL A 26 -26.18 30.80 -10.21
CA VAL A 26 -26.94 30.20 -9.12
C VAL A 26 -26.46 30.70 -7.76
N SER A 27 -27.41 31.03 -6.89
CA SER A 27 -27.16 31.50 -5.53
C SER A 27 -27.82 30.61 -4.47
N THR A 28 -28.64 29.66 -4.89
CA THR A 28 -29.40 28.76 -4.01
C THR A 28 -29.33 27.33 -4.49
N GLU A 29 -29.58 26.36 -3.59
CA GLU A 29 -29.70 24.96 -3.95
C GLU A 29 -30.83 24.71 -4.99
N ALA A 30 -31.94 25.41 -4.87
CA ALA A 30 -33.06 25.27 -5.80
C ALA A 30 -32.70 25.68 -7.24
N GLU A 31 -31.90 26.76 -7.38
CA GLU A 31 -31.40 27.18 -8.69
C GLU A 31 -30.36 26.20 -9.23
N LEU A 32 -29.48 25.65 -8.36
CA LEU A 32 -28.52 24.59 -8.72
C LEU A 32 -29.25 23.34 -9.22
N VAL A 33 -30.29 22.88 -8.51
CA VAL A 33 -31.13 21.75 -8.93
C VAL A 33 -31.76 22.00 -10.29
N ASN A 34 -32.30 23.20 -10.51
CA ASN A 34 -32.93 23.55 -11.79
C ASN A 34 -31.89 23.54 -12.93
N ALA A 35 -30.71 24.12 -12.74
CA ALA A 35 -29.62 24.09 -13.70
C ALA A 35 -29.17 22.66 -14.02
N LEU A 36 -29.05 21.81 -13.02
CA LEU A 36 -28.63 20.40 -13.19
C LEU A 36 -29.72 19.50 -13.78
N THR A 37 -31.01 19.84 -13.71
CA THR A 37 -32.11 19.07 -14.33
C THR A 37 -32.23 19.31 -15.84
N THR A 38 -31.80 20.45 -16.33
CA THR A 38 -31.88 20.86 -17.74
C THR A 38 -30.63 20.56 -18.54
N GLN A 39 -29.74 19.70 -18.03
CA GLN A 39 -28.43 19.42 -18.61
C GLN A 39 -28.47 19.22 -20.12
N THR A 40 -27.71 20.06 -20.82
CA THR A 40 -27.42 19.94 -22.24
C THR A 40 -25.97 19.49 -22.46
N GLU A 41 -25.45 19.49 -23.68
CA GLU A 41 -24.12 18.92 -23.93
C GLU A 41 -22.93 19.73 -23.36
N PHE A 42 -23.10 21.00 -22.94
CA PHE A 42 -21.97 21.82 -22.44
C PHE A 42 -22.46 22.94 -21.50
N ASP A 43 -23.00 22.62 -20.35
CA ASP A 43 -23.52 23.64 -19.45
C ASP A 43 -22.47 24.17 -18.49
N THR A 44 -22.46 25.48 -18.27
CA THR A 44 -21.64 26.16 -17.26
C THR A 44 -22.55 26.69 -16.16
N ILE A 45 -22.28 26.28 -14.91
CA ILE A 45 -23.00 26.73 -13.71
C ILE A 45 -22.02 27.55 -12.86
N ASN A 46 -22.27 28.84 -12.73
CA ASN A 46 -21.50 29.73 -11.88
C ASN A 46 -22.18 29.89 -10.52
N LEU A 47 -21.47 29.61 -9.43
CA LEU A 47 -21.95 29.93 -8.09
C LEU A 47 -21.72 31.41 -7.79
N ASN A 48 -22.76 32.09 -7.32
CA ASN A 48 -22.72 33.48 -6.87
C ASN A 48 -22.78 33.60 -5.33
N SER A 49 -22.96 32.50 -4.63
CA SER A 49 -22.95 32.42 -3.16
C SER A 49 -22.60 31.00 -2.71
N ASP A 50 -22.33 30.84 -1.44
CA ASP A 50 -22.19 29.55 -0.79
C ASP A 50 -23.52 28.79 -0.84
N ILE A 51 -23.45 27.49 -1.11
CA ILE A 51 -24.65 26.64 -1.23
C ILE A 51 -24.55 25.45 -0.27
N ASN A 52 -25.57 25.30 0.57
CA ASN A 52 -25.75 24.12 1.41
C ASN A 52 -26.72 23.14 0.72
N ILE A 53 -26.23 21.94 0.42
CA ILE A 53 -27.00 20.92 -0.31
C ILE A 53 -27.77 20.00 0.64
N SER A 54 -28.92 19.54 0.17
CA SER A 54 -29.81 18.63 0.90
C SER A 54 -30.05 17.29 0.18
N GLN A 55 -29.45 17.07 -0.96
CA GLN A 55 -29.61 15.87 -1.79
C GLN A 55 -28.42 15.59 -2.68
N ALA A 56 -28.43 14.42 -3.33
CA ALA A 56 -27.47 14.05 -4.35
C ALA A 56 -27.91 14.50 -5.74
N TYR A 57 -26.94 14.79 -6.61
CA TYR A 57 -27.16 15.18 -8.00
C TYR A 57 -26.57 14.16 -8.96
N THR A 58 -27.27 13.90 -10.07
CA THR A 58 -26.78 13.01 -11.14
C THR A 58 -26.37 13.84 -12.36
N ILE A 59 -25.16 13.61 -12.82
CA ILE A 59 -24.57 14.25 -14.00
C ILE A 59 -24.54 13.23 -15.13
N THR A 60 -25.26 13.48 -16.18
CA THR A 60 -25.33 12.60 -17.39
C THR A 60 -24.76 13.26 -18.64
N GLY A 61 -24.70 14.60 -18.66
CA GLY A 61 -24.13 15.41 -19.73
C GLY A 61 -22.71 15.89 -19.43
N ASN A 62 -22.29 16.94 -20.09
CA ASN A 62 -21.04 17.66 -19.85
C ASN A 62 -21.33 18.93 -19.05
N VAL A 63 -20.90 18.98 -17.80
CA VAL A 63 -21.22 20.09 -16.89
C VAL A 63 -19.93 20.64 -16.29
N LEU A 64 -19.78 21.98 -16.36
CA LEU A 64 -18.79 22.74 -15.60
C LEU A 64 -19.50 23.46 -14.45
N ILE A 65 -19.13 23.19 -13.22
CA ILE A 65 -19.52 24.00 -12.06
C ILE A 65 -18.31 24.87 -11.68
N ASN A 66 -18.41 26.16 -11.96
CA ASN A 66 -17.44 27.16 -11.54
C ASN A 66 -17.88 27.73 -10.19
N GLY A 67 -17.16 27.37 -9.15
CA GLY A 67 -17.48 27.79 -7.79
C GLY A 67 -17.21 29.25 -7.49
N ASN A 68 -16.43 29.98 -8.31
CA ASN A 68 -16.01 31.36 -8.04
C ASN A 68 -15.43 31.56 -6.62
N ASN A 69 -14.80 30.51 -6.08
CA ASN A 69 -14.31 30.38 -4.69
C ASN A 69 -15.41 30.29 -3.61
N HIS A 70 -16.67 30.15 -3.99
CA HIS A 70 -17.74 29.86 -3.04
C HIS A 70 -17.67 28.44 -2.51
N ILE A 71 -18.41 28.19 -1.43
CA ILE A 71 -18.43 26.93 -0.70
C ILE A 71 -19.66 26.11 -1.11
N LEU A 72 -19.43 24.84 -1.45
CA LEU A 72 -20.47 23.83 -1.50
C LEU A 72 -20.33 22.95 -0.26
N SER A 73 -21.36 22.90 0.57
CA SER A 73 -21.34 22.12 1.81
C SER A 73 -22.67 21.41 2.05
N PHE A 74 -22.76 20.62 3.10
CA PHE A 74 -23.98 19.95 3.49
C PHE A 74 -24.83 20.82 4.40
N ASN A 75 -26.15 20.79 4.21
CA ASN A 75 -27.06 21.34 5.21
C ASN A 75 -27.03 20.49 6.50
N ASP A 76 -27.67 20.96 7.59
CA ASP A 76 -27.61 20.30 8.89
C ASP A 76 -28.20 18.88 8.88
N SER A 77 -29.21 18.63 8.05
CA SER A 77 -29.94 17.36 8.00
C SER A 77 -29.38 16.35 6.97
N TYR A 78 -28.45 16.76 6.11
CA TYR A 78 -27.89 15.93 5.05
C TYR A 78 -26.40 15.65 5.25
N ALA A 79 -26.01 14.40 5.13
CA ALA A 79 -24.63 13.94 5.16
C ALA A 79 -24.49 12.74 4.23
N GLY A 80 -24.41 12.98 2.92
CA GLY A 80 -24.48 11.93 1.92
C GLY A 80 -23.63 12.19 0.69
N LYS A 81 -24.05 11.59 -0.40
CA LYS A 81 -23.42 11.77 -1.71
C LYS A 81 -23.72 13.17 -2.25
N ILE A 82 -22.74 13.80 -2.88
CA ILE A 82 -22.94 15.05 -3.62
C ILE A 82 -23.29 14.74 -5.08
N PHE A 83 -22.42 13.97 -5.76
CA PHE A 83 -22.59 13.70 -7.18
C PHE A 83 -22.53 12.21 -7.52
N THR A 84 -23.36 11.82 -8.49
CA THR A 84 -23.20 10.62 -9.31
C THR A 84 -22.88 11.07 -10.72
N VAL A 85 -21.66 10.80 -11.21
CA VAL A 85 -21.14 11.31 -12.47
C VAL A 85 -21.10 10.17 -13.48
N ASN A 86 -22.10 10.11 -14.36
CA ASN A 86 -22.15 9.17 -15.47
C ASN A 86 -21.65 9.80 -16.78
N GLY A 87 -21.75 11.13 -16.89
CA GLY A 87 -21.18 11.94 -17.97
C GLY A 87 -19.84 12.55 -17.57
N ASN A 88 -19.63 13.82 -17.89
CA ASN A 88 -18.43 14.57 -17.56
C ASN A 88 -18.75 15.75 -16.63
N LEU A 89 -18.06 15.80 -15.49
CA LEU A 89 -18.18 16.90 -14.53
C LEU A 89 -16.82 17.55 -14.31
N GLU A 90 -16.74 18.86 -14.54
CA GLU A 90 -15.63 19.66 -14.04
C GLU A 90 -16.10 20.54 -12.86
N LEU A 91 -15.42 20.45 -11.73
CA LEU A 91 -15.56 21.34 -10.59
C LEU A 91 -14.33 22.25 -10.56
N LYS A 92 -14.56 23.56 -10.78
CA LYS A 92 -13.49 24.53 -10.92
C LYS A 92 -13.66 25.67 -9.91
N ASN A 93 -12.56 26.11 -9.30
CA ASN A 93 -12.56 27.21 -8.32
C ASN A 93 -13.62 27.00 -7.21
N LEU A 94 -13.82 25.76 -6.77
CA LEU A 94 -14.87 25.39 -5.84
C LEU A 94 -14.29 24.91 -4.51
N ASN A 95 -14.81 25.44 -3.42
CA ASN A 95 -14.52 24.94 -2.08
C ASN A 95 -15.57 23.91 -1.67
N ILE A 96 -15.18 22.69 -1.39
CA ILE A 96 -16.09 21.60 -0.98
C ILE A 96 -15.78 21.26 0.47
N ASN A 97 -16.73 21.63 1.38
CA ASN A 97 -16.56 21.50 2.82
C ASN A 97 -17.42 20.37 3.40
N GLY A 98 -16.80 19.44 4.10
CA GLY A 98 -17.48 18.34 4.79
C GLY A 98 -18.14 18.73 6.09
N ASN A 99 -17.90 19.96 6.59
CA ASN A 99 -18.40 20.47 7.87
C ASN A 99 -18.07 19.55 9.06
N ASN A 100 -16.93 18.86 9.01
CA ASN A 100 -16.44 18.02 10.09
C ASN A 100 -15.02 18.40 10.48
N ASN A 101 -14.86 19.12 11.56
CA ASN A 101 -13.57 19.52 12.10
C ASN A 101 -12.96 18.41 12.98
N TRP A 102 -12.79 17.20 12.42
CA TRP A 102 -12.10 16.15 13.15
C TRP A 102 -10.63 16.54 13.39
N SER A 103 -10.06 16.10 14.48
CA SER A 103 -8.67 16.43 14.82
C SER A 103 -8.08 15.39 15.76
N TRP A 104 -6.77 15.28 15.78
CA TRP A 104 -6.06 14.55 16.83
C TRP A 104 -6.21 15.28 18.17
N LYS A 105 -6.47 14.55 19.26
CA LYS A 105 -6.52 15.10 20.64
C LYS A 105 -5.13 15.52 21.09
N ASN A 106 -4.10 14.76 20.68
CA ASN A 106 -2.70 15.11 20.81
C ASN A 106 -2.07 15.09 19.42
N LEU A 107 -1.43 16.16 19.00
CA LEU A 107 -0.87 16.29 17.67
C LEU A 107 0.31 15.32 17.44
N ASP A 108 1.06 14.98 18.50
CA ASP A 108 2.16 14.02 18.42
C ASP A 108 1.66 12.62 18.01
N ASP A 109 0.43 12.27 18.38
CA ASP A 109 -0.19 10.98 17.99
C ASP A 109 -0.38 10.86 16.47
N LYS A 110 -0.48 11.97 15.75
CA LYS A 110 -0.56 11.97 14.28
C LYS A 110 0.68 11.34 13.67
N PHE A 111 1.85 11.67 14.20
CA PHE A 111 3.14 11.23 13.70
C PHE A 111 3.70 10.00 14.44
N ASN A 112 3.01 9.52 15.46
CA ASN A 112 3.35 8.28 16.13
C ASN A 112 2.78 7.08 15.34
N PRO A 113 3.63 6.18 14.78
CA PRO A 113 3.17 5.04 13.98
C PRO A 113 2.34 4.01 14.75
N ASP A 114 2.50 3.93 16.07
CA ASP A 114 1.78 2.97 16.92
C ASP A 114 0.39 3.46 17.35
N VAL A 115 0.07 4.73 17.14
CA VAL A 115 -1.21 5.31 17.52
C VAL A 115 -2.17 5.39 16.35
N ILE A 116 -3.25 4.62 16.40
CA ILE A 116 -4.32 4.60 15.40
C ILE A 116 -5.42 5.59 15.80
N ALA A 117 -5.98 6.29 14.79
CA ALA A 117 -7.11 7.18 15.02
C ALA A 117 -8.34 6.40 15.51
N SER A 118 -8.85 6.78 16.68
CA SER A 118 -10.00 6.18 17.34
C SER A 118 -10.71 7.23 18.21
N GLU A 119 -11.86 6.91 18.76
CA GLU A 119 -12.59 7.80 19.69
C GLU A 119 -11.76 8.24 20.90
N THR A 120 -10.74 7.48 21.28
CA THR A 120 -9.84 7.83 22.38
C THR A 120 -8.74 8.81 21.97
N THR A 121 -8.33 8.81 20.71
CA THR A 121 -7.18 9.56 20.18
C THR A 121 -7.57 10.77 19.33
N ILE A 122 -8.80 10.80 18.79
CA ILE A 122 -9.28 11.90 17.97
C ILE A 122 -10.54 12.55 18.53
N ASN A 123 -10.78 13.81 18.14
CA ASN A 123 -12.06 14.45 18.23
C ASN A 123 -12.81 14.20 16.92
N ILE A 124 -13.97 13.59 17.01
CA ILE A 124 -14.85 13.38 15.84
C ILE A 124 -15.78 14.58 15.76
N GLY A 125 -15.81 15.25 14.62
CA GLY A 125 -16.71 16.37 14.37
C GLY A 125 -18.18 15.93 14.25
N SER A 126 -19.06 16.87 14.02
CA SER A 126 -20.52 16.62 14.03
C SER A 126 -21.06 15.93 12.78
N LYS A 127 -20.43 16.14 11.62
CA LYS A 127 -20.92 15.65 10.32
C LYS A 127 -20.15 14.38 9.88
N ILE A 128 -20.80 13.23 9.95
CA ILE A 128 -20.21 11.94 9.57
C ILE A 128 -20.84 11.46 8.28
N ILE A 129 -20.01 11.19 7.27
CA ILE A 129 -20.43 10.68 5.97
C ILE A 129 -20.31 9.15 5.97
N ASN A 130 -21.42 8.45 5.68
CA ASN A 130 -21.48 6.99 5.66
C ASN A 130 -21.62 6.41 4.24
N THR A 131 -21.21 7.14 3.23
CA THR A 131 -21.27 6.77 1.81
C THR A 131 -20.11 7.36 1.04
N ASN A 132 -20.01 7.06 -0.26
CA ASN A 132 -19.13 7.81 -1.15
C ASN A 132 -19.67 9.22 -1.36
N VAL A 133 -18.78 10.20 -1.42
CA VAL A 133 -19.20 11.61 -1.63
C VAL A 133 -19.44 11.86 -3.11
N ILE A 134 -18.57 11.37 -3.98
CA ILE A 134 -18.74 11.43 -5.43
C ILE A 134 -18.55 10.03 -6.02
N GLU A 135 -19.52 9.55 -6.79
CA GLU A 135 -19.42 8.32 -7.58
C GLU A 135 -19.23 8.66 -9.06
N VAL A 136 -18.28 7.97 -9.71
CA VAL A 136 -17.88 8.28 -11.08
C VAL A 136 -17.87 7.00 -11.92
N THR A 137 -18.64 7.00 -13.01
CA THR A 137 -18.53 6.03 -14.09
C THR A 137 -18.10 6.67 -15.41
N GLY A 138 -18.23 8.00 -15.52
CA GLY A 138 -17.72 8.83 -16.60
C GLY A 138 -16.42 9.53 -16.22
N SER A 139 -16.38 10.87 -16.34
CA SER A 139 -15.20 11.68 -16.09
C SER A 139 -15.47 12.75 -15.02
N LEU A 140 -14.57 12.84 -14.04
CA LEU A 140 -14.56 13.91 -13.04
C LEU A 140 -13.23 14.67 -13.11
N LYS A 141 -13.31 15.99 -13.18
CA LYS A 141 -12.15 16.87 -13.08
C LYS A 141 -12.35 17.90 -11.96
N LEU A 142 -11.39 18.00 -11.07
CA LEU A 142 -11.26 19.03 -10.05
C LEU A 142 -10.16 19.97 -10.47
N THR A 143 -10.45 21.26 -10.64
CA THR A 143 -9.48 22.28 -11.07
C THR A 143 -9.47 23.43 -10.09
N ASN A 144 -8.30 23.76 -9.55
CA ASN A 144 -8.12 24.88 -8.64
C ASN A 144 -9.19 24.92 -7.51
N SER A 145 -9.47 23.75 -6.94
CA SER A 145 -10.54 23.54 -5.96
C SER A 145 -9.98 23.07 -4.64
N LYS A 146 -10.73 23.30 -3.54
CA LYS A 146 -10.34 22.82 -2.22
C LYS A 146 -11.38 21.86 -1.66
N ILE A 147 -10.96 20.70 -1.18
CA ILE A 147 -11.75 19.69 -0.45
C ILE A 147 -11.21 19.66 0.97
N TYR A 148 -12.07 19.87 1.96
CA TYR A 148 -11.59 19.93 3.32
C TYR A 148 -12.63 19.57 4.38
N ASP A 149 -12.14 19.20 5.57
CA ASP A 149 -12.93 18.90 6.75
C ASP A 149 -13.96 17.79 6.55
N TYR A 150 -13.51 16.64 6.02
CA TYR A 150 -14.33 15.45 5.83
C TYR A 150 -14.03 14.36 6.85
N TYR A 151 -15.09 13.73 7.34
CA TYR A 151 -15.03 12.47 8.07
C TYR A 151 -15.88 11.42 7.37
N ILE A 152 -15.23 10.47 6.67
CA ILE A 152 -15.89 9.41 5.93
C ILE A 152 -15.78 8.11 6.72
N ASN A 153 -16.90 7.64 7.25
CA ASN A 153 -17.00 6.41 8.00
C ASN A 153 -17.08 5.19 7.06
N GLY A 154 -16.60 4.04 7.53
CA GLY A 154 -16.63 2.79 6.76
C GLY A 154 -15.59 2.68 5.64
N ALA A 155 -14.66 3.63 5.54
CA ALA A 155 -13.56 3.54 4.58
C ALA A 155 -12.65 2.32 4.83
N SER A 156 -12.59 1.82 6.07
CA SER A 156 -11.84 0.61 6.43
C SER A 156 -12.35 -0.66 5.76
N SER A 157 -13.62 -0.71 5.37
CA SER A 157 -14.24 -1.84 4.65
C SER A 157 -14.09 -1.75 3.13
N ASP A 158 -13.35 -0.76 2.61
CA ASP A 158 -13.21 -0.46 1.19
C ASP A 158 -14.53 -0.06 0.48
N THR A 159 -15.53 0.33 1.24
CA THR A 159 -16.86 0.66 0.71
C THR A 159 -17.05 2.13 0.45
N ASN A 160 -16.45 3.00 1.27
CA ASN A 160 -16.65 4.43 1.22
C ASN A 160 -15.35 5.19 0.95
N SER A 161 -15.44 6.20 0.09
CA SER A 161 -14.32 7.10 -0.25
C SER A 161 -14.88 8.47 -0.64
N PHE A 162 -14.04 9.51 -0.67
CA PHE A 162 -14.47 10.80 -1.18
C PHE A 162 -14.86 10.67 -2.67
N ILE A 163 -13.96 10.12 -3.50
CA ILE A 163 -14.26 9.77 -4.90
C ILE A 163 -14.19 8.26 -5.05
N ARG A 164 -15.29 7.66 -5.51
CA ARG A 164 -15.34 6.28 -5.95
C ARG A 164 -15.55 6.23 -7.45
N ALA A 165 -14.55 5.82 -8.19
CA ALA A 165 -14.63 5.66 -9.63
C ALA A 165 -14.62 4.18 -10.01
N THR A 166 -15.57 3.77 -10.87
CA THR A 166 -15.72 2.38 -11.28
C THR A 166 -16.08 2.31 -12.77
N GLY A 167 -15.25 1.63 -13.54
CA GLY A 167 -15.43 1.45 -14.98
C GLY A 167 -14.15 1.69 -15.76
N ALA A 168 -13.96 0.94 -16.84
CA ALA A 168 -12.74 0.98 -17.65
C ALA A 168 -12.47 2.36 -18.27
N GLU A 169 -13.53 3.10 -18.55
CA GLU A 169 -13.47 4.44 -19.15
C GLU A 169 -13.52 5.57 -18.12
N SER A 170 -13.57 5.23 -16.81
CA SER A 170 -13.62 6.25 -15.78
C SER A 170 -12.31 7.02 -15.70
N ILE A 171 -12.41 8.35 -15.69
CA ILE A 171 -11.27 9.25 -15.56
C ILE A 171 -11.51 10.21 -14.39
N VAL A 172 -10.57 10.24 -13.46
CA VAL A 172 -10.55 11.25 -12.38
C VAL A 172 -9.30 12.09 -12.54
N THR A 173 -9.47 13.40 -12.66
CA THR A 173 -8.36 14.36 -12.73
C THR A 173 -8.46 15.35 -11.57
N VAL A 174 -7.39 15.47 -10.80
CA VAL A 174 -7.25 16.48 -9.74
C VAL A 174 -6.09 17.37 -10.12
N ASP A 175 -6.39 18.63 -10.43
CA ASP A 175 -5.44 19.59 -10.99
C ASP A 175 -5.38 20.85 -10.13
N SER A 176 -4.20 21.29 -9.75
CA SER A 176 -3.97 22.53 -9.00
C SER A 176 -4.86 22.68 -7.76
N SER A 177 -5.25 21.57 -7.16
CA SER A 177 -6.28 21.50 -6.11
C SER A 177 -5.68 21.09 -4.76
N VAL A 178 -6.43 21.34 -3.69
CA VAL A 178 -5.99 21.00 -2.33
C VAL A 178 -7.00 20.08 -1.67
N VAL A 179 -6.51 18.98 -1.12
CA VAL A 179 -7.25 18.12 -0.19
C VAL A 179 -6.63 18.25 1.18
N ASP A 180 -7.40 18.68 2.16
CA ASP A 180 -6.93 19.04 3.49
C ASP A 180 -7.87 18.49 4.56
N ASN A 181 -7.32 17.89 5.61
CA ASN A 181 -8.09 17.38 6.74
C ASN A 181 -9.19 16.37 6.36
N LEU A 182 -8.86 15.41 5.49
CA LEU A 182 -9.74 14.30 5.13
C LEU A 182 -9.49 13.10 6.07
N TYR A 183 -10.51 12.60 6.74
CA TYR A 183 -10.52 11.29 7.39
C TYR A 183 -11.22 10.27 6.51
N GLY A 184 -10.50 9.26 6.04
CA GLY A 184 -10.96 8.21 5.14
C GLY A 184 -10.16 8.13 3.84
N SER A 185 -10.64 7.34 2.87
CA SER A 185 -10.01 7.24 1.56
C SER A 185 -10.38 8.44 0.68
N PHE A 186 -9.40 9.03 0.01
CA PHE A 186 -9.66 10.10 -0.94
C PHE A 186 -10.19 9.55 -2.26
N ILE A 187 -9.44 8.65 -2.91
CA ILE A 187 -9.84 8.06 -4.18
C ILE A 187 -9.80 6.54 -4.12
N TYR A 188 -10.92 5.91 -4.43
CA TYR A 188 -11.01 4.51 -4.82
C TYR A 188 -11.27 4.41 -6.32
N MET A 189 -10.32 3.83 -7.06
CA MET A 189 -10.44 3.54 -8.49
C MET A 189 -10.51 2.02 -8.69
N ASN A 190 -11.58 1.57 -9.35
CA ASN A 190 -11.70 0.21 -9.83
C ASN A 190 -11.89 0.22 -11.35
N LEU A 191 -10.83 -0.07 -12.06
CA LEU A 191 -10.64 0.19 -13.49
C LEU A 191 -10.53 1.70 -13.81
N GLY A 192 -9.97 2.05 -14.97
CA GLY A 192 -9.83 3.45 -15.39
C GLY A 192 -8.55 4.13 -14.88
N LYS A 193 -8.54 5.48 -14.87
CA LYS A 193 -7.34 6.27 -14.63
C LYS A 193 -7.57 7.43 -13.68
N VAL A 194 -6.58 7.67 -12.82
CA VAL A 194 -6.49 8.85 -11.95
C VAL A 194 -5.27 9.67 -12.35
N TYR A 195 -5.47 10.95 -12.55
CA TYR A 195 -4.41 11.93 -12.78
C TYR A 195 -4.39 12.93 -11.62
N LEU A 196 -3.25 13.06 -10.96
CA LEU A 196 -2.98 14.13 -10.01
C LEU A 196 -1.94 15.05 -10.64
N ASN A 197 -2.27 16.32 -10.83
CA ASN A 197 -1.46 17.23 -11.65
C ASN A 197 -1.17 18.58 -10.95
N ASN A 198 -0.13 19.26 -11.43
CA ASN A 198 0.08 20.70 -11.32
C ASN A 198 -0.01 21.28 -9.90
N ASN A 199 0.90 20.90 -9.01
CA ASN A 199 0.94 21.37 -7.62
C ASN A 199 -0.29 21.01 -6.78
N THR A 200 -1.05 19.99 -7.18
CA THR A 200 -2.08 19.41 -6.31
C THR A 200 -1.46 18.98 -4.99
N LYS A 201 -2.16 19.25 -3.89
CA LYS A 201 -1.71 18.91 -2.54
C LYS A 201 -2.74 18.02 -1.84
N VAL A 202 -2.28 16.94 -1.25
CA VAL A 202 -3.06 16.15 -0.28
C VAL A 202 -2.32 16.19 1.02
N ILE A 203 -2.89 16.89 1.98
CA ILE A 203 -2.21 17.23 3.23
C ILE A 203 -3.08 16.96 4.45
N ASN A 204 -2.45 16.81 5.60
CA ASN A 204 -3.10 16.69 6.90
C ASN A 204 -4.19 15.64 7.01
N SER A 205 -4.19 14.66 6.10
CA SER A 205 -5.27 13.69 5.98
C SER A 205 -4.92 12.38 6.67
N TYR A 206 -5.96 11.65 7.08
CA TYR A 206 -5.82 10.32 7.67
C TYR A 206 -6.46 9.28 6.77
N GLY A 207 -5.62 8.49 6.12
CA GLY A 207 -6.09 7.39 5.29
C GLY A 207 -6.56 6.18 6.10
N LEU A 208 -7.66 5.58 5.69
CA LEU A 208 -8.21 4.38 6.31
C LEU A 208 -8.66 3.39 5.24
N GLY A 209 -8.17 2.15 5.28
CA GLY A 209 -8.58 1.14 4.31
C GLY A 209 -7.84 -0.19 4.45
N ASN A 210 -8.33 -1.23 3.78
CA ASN A 210 -7.70 -2.55 3.79
C ASN A 210 -6.56 -2.67 2.77
N LYS A 211 -6.69 -2.02 1.61
CA LYS A 211 -5.73 -2.14 0.49
C LYS A 211 -5.36 -0.78 -0.09
N GLY A 212 -4.89 0.11 0.74
CA GLY A 212 -4.58 1.49 0.44
C GLY A 212 -5.43 2.45 1.24
N SER A 213 -4.84 3.50 1.70
CA SER A 213 -5.49 4.43 2.63
C SER A 213 -6.05 5.65 1.94
N LEU A 214 -5.21 6.51 1.39
CA LEU A 214 -5.69 7.70 0.67
C LEU A 214 -6.04 7.37 -0.78
N PHE A 215 -5.19 6.61 -1.45
CA PHE A 215 -5.40 6.18 -2.84
C PHE A 215 -5.44 4.66 -2.90
N LYS A 216 -6.55 4.14 -3.38
CA LYS A 216 -6.72 2.70 -3.61
C LYS A 216 -7.00 2.47 -5.08
N ILE A 217 -6.08 1.79 -5.74
CA ILE A 217 -6.12 1.52 -7.17
C ILE A 217 -6.25 0.03 -7.39
N ASN A 218 -7.32 -0.38 -8.04
CA ASN A 218 -7.64 -1.77 -8.35
C ASN A 218 -7.85 -1.91 -9.86
N ASN A 219 -7.02 -2.69 -10.55
CA ASN A 219 -7.04 -2.81 -12.01
C ASN A 219 -7.04 -1.48 -12.77
N GLY A 220 -6.36 -0.47 -12.24
CA GLY A 220 -6.38 0.88 -12.81
C GLY A 220 -4.99 1.52 -12.81
N GLU A 221 -4.95 2.78 -13.18
CA GLU A 221 -3.73 3.57 -13.24
C GLU A 221 -3.84 4.82 -12.35
N LEU A 222 -2.77 5.11 -11.61
CA LEU A 222 -2.58 6.38 -10.89
C LEU A 222 -1.34 7.08 -11.45
N ILE A 223 -1.52 8.25 -12.00
CA ILE A 223 -0.46 9.07 -12.57
C ILE A 223 -0.32 10.35 -11.74
N ILE A 224 0.87 10.59 -11.21
CA ILE A 224 1.20 11.70 -10.31
C ILE A 224 2.23 12.60 -10.97
N ASN A 225 1.84 13.87 -11.25
CA ASN A 225 2.64 14.84 -11.96
C ASN A 225 2.77 16.13 -11.13
N ASN A 226 3.91 16.33 -10.50
CA ASN A 226 4.20 17.49 -9.67
C ASN A 226 3.17 17.73 -8.56
N VAL A 227 3.07 16.76 -7.63
CA VAL A 227 2.09 16.73 -6.54
C VAL A 227 2.78 16.67 -5.20
N THR A 228 2.17 17.26 -4.18
CA THR A 228 2.64 17.14 -2.79
C THR A 228 1.69 16.28 -1.97
N LEU A 229 2.19 15.15 -1.46
CA LEU A 229 1.55 14.32 -0.44
C LEU A 229 2.31 14.50 0.87
N LYS A 230 1.78 15.33 1.78
CA LYS A 230 2.55 15.73 2.96
C LYS A 230 1.73 15.74 4.24
N ASP A 231 2.40 15.46 5.36
CA ASP A 231 1.80 15.47 6.69
C ASP A 231 0.56 14.59 6.81
N ASN A 232 0.48 13.52 6.01
CA ASN A 232 -0.60 12.56 6.10
C ASN A 232 -0.21 11.40 7.02
N SER A 233 -1.21 10.79 7.59
CA SER A 233 -1.01 9.51 8.27
C SER A 233 -2.10 8.54 7.86
N GLY A 234 -1.87 7.25 8.03
CA GLY A 234 -2.89 6.30 7.67
C GLY A 234 -2.58 4.90 8.14
N VAL A 235 -3.63 4.12 8.28
CA VAL A 235 -3.57 2.72 8.60
C VAL A 235 -4.20 1.92 7.48
N ALA A 236 -3.42 1.03 6.91
CA ALA A 236 -3.93 0.07 5.95
C ALA A 236 -3.17 -1.24 6.08
N ARG A 237 -3.83 -2.32 5.76
CA ARG A 237 -3.19 -3.63 5.65
C ARG A 237 -2.14 -3.64 4.54
N SER A 238 -2.30 -2.77 3.53
CA SER A 238 -1.47 -2.70 2.33
C SER A 238 -1.37 -1.27 1.86
N GLY A 239 -0.33 -0.55 2.29
CA GLY A 239 -0.03 0.83 1.93
C GLY A 239 -0.85 1.88 2.68
N SER A 240 -0.17 2.86 3.22
CA SER A 240 -0.81 3.91 4.02
C SER A 240 -1.23 5.12 3.20
N LEU A 241 -0.53 5.43 2.13
CA LEU A 241 -0.92 6.47 1.18
C LEU A 241 -1.50 5.84 -0.08
N ILE A 242 -0.78 4.92 -0.72
CA ILE A 242 -1.13 4.33 -2.01
C ILE A 242 -1.11 2.81 -1.87
N GLY A 243 -2.24 2.18 -2.16
CA GLY A 243 -2.36 0.74 -2.34
C GLY A 243 -2.77 0.42 -3.76
N ALA A 244 -1.92 -0.29 -4.49
CA ALA A 244 -2.18 -0.73 -5.85
C ALA A 244 -2.29 -2.26 -5.90
N VAL A 245 -3.36 -2.76 -6.49
CA VAL A 245 -3.67 -4.19 -6.51
C VAL A 245 -4.15 -4.63 -7.89
N ASN A 246 -4.05 -5.93 -8.19
CA ASN A 246 -4.62 -6.56 -9.38
C ASN A 246 -4.19 -5.86 -10.69
N ASN A 247 -2.91 -5.96 -11.05
CA ASN A 247 -2.35 -5.39 -12.28
C ASN A 247 -2.48 -3.85 -12.42
N SER A 248 -2.63 -3.15 -11.31
CA SER A 248 -2.62 -1.69 -11.30
C SER A 248 -1.23 -1.14 -11.62
N LEU A 249 -1.17 0.10 -12.09
CA LEU A 249 0.08 0.81 -12.30
C LEU A 249 0.05 2.16 -11.58
N VAL A 250 1.08 2.41 -10.78
CA VAL A 250 1.31 3.72 -10.18
C VAL A 250 2.52 4.36 -10.85
N THR A 251 2.36 5.55 -11.40
CA THR A 251 3.44 6.33 -12.01
C THR A 251 3.63 7.62 -11.24
N PHE A 252 4.81 7.81 -10.66
CA PHE A 252 5.23 9.04 -9.99
C PHE A 252 6.25 9.76 -10.87
N ASN A 253 5.78 10.75 -11.62
CA ASN A 253 6.62 11.48 -12.56
C ASN A 253 7.43 12.58 -11.89
N ASP A 254 6.81 13.29 -10.93
CA ASP A 254 7.46 14.38 -10.19
C ASP A 254 6.61 14.76 -8.97
N GLY A 255 7.23 15.45 -8.01
CA GLY A 255 6.57 15.98 -6.82
C GLY A 255 7.26 15.58 -5.52
N LEU A 256 6.49 15.61 -4.44
CA LEU A 256 6.99 15.41 -3.09
C LEU A 256 6.06 14.49 -2.29
N ILE A 257 6.60 13.39 -1.77
CA ILE A 257 5.96 12.55 -0.73
C ILE A 257 6.79 12.71 0.54
N ASP A 258 6.31 13.54 1.49
CA ASP A 258 7.13 14.01 2.59
C ASP A 258 6.39 14.00 3.92
N HIS A 259 7.09 13.62 5.00
CA HIS A 259 6.61 13.68 6.37
C HIS A 259 5.26 12.98 6.59
N ASN A 260 5.09 11.80 5.97
CA ASN A 260 3.90 10.97 6.16
C ASN A 260 4.19 9.78 7.08
N VAL A 261 3.16 9.22 7.71
CA VAL A 261 3.29 8.11 8.65
C VAL A 261 2.41 6.94 8.27
N ALA A 262 3.02 5.78 8.03
CA ALA A 262 2.34 4.51 7.89
C ALA A 262 2.15 3.87 9.26
N LYS A 263 0.92 3.88 9.76
CA LYS A 263 0.59 3.37 11.09
C LYS A 263 0.43 1.86 11.09
N TYR A 264 0.84 1.25 12.19
CA TYR A 264 0.76 -0.19 12.40
C TYR A 264 -0.69 -0.68 12.46
N HIS A 265 -0.97 -1.81 11.82
CA HIS A 265 -2.26 -2.50 11.89
C HIS A 265 -2.07 -4.00 12.03
N GLY A 266 -1.79 -4.47 13.25
CA GLY A 266 -1.69 -5.89 13.57
C GLY A 266 -0.63 -6.66 12.75
N SER A 267 -0.64 -7.97 12.84
CA SER A 267 0.37 -8.89 12.32
C SER A 267 0.51 -8.99 10.79
N ALA A 268 -0.28 -8.28 10.01
CA ALA A 268 -0.34 -8.47 8.56
C ALA A 268 -0.04 -7.22 7.73
N SER A 269 0.50 -6.14 8.32
CA SER A 269 0.73 -4.90 7.59
C SER A 269 2.19 -4.70 7.24
N THR A 270 2.45 -4.39 5.97
CA THR A 270 3.77 -3.94 5.54
C THR A 270 4.08 -2.52 6.03
N GLY A 271 3.05 -1.73 6.40
CA GLY A 271 3.22 -0.40 6.98
C GLY A 271 4.11 0.53 6.16
N SER A 272 4.01 0.50 4.81
CA SER A 272 4.78 1.36 3.91
C SER A 272 3.91 2.47 3.31
N MET A 273 4.54 3.49 2.72
CA MET A 273 3.82 4.56 2.01
C MET A 273 3.10 4.00 0.79
N ILE A 274 3.76 3.16 0.00
CA ILE A 274 3.26 2.55 -1.22
C ILE A 274 3.31 1.04 -1.06
N THR A 275 2.22 0.34 -1.35
CA THR A 275 2.19 -1.12 -1.41
C THR A 275 1.62 -1.60 -2.73
N LEU A 276 2.29 -2.59 -3.32
CA LEU A 276 1.91 -3.24 -4.56
C LEU A 276 1.52 -4.69 -4.28
N GLU A 277 0.40 -5.14 -4.81
CA GLU A 277 -0.08 -6.53 -4.65
C GLU A 277 -0.59 -7.08 -5.99
N SER A 278 -0.44 -8.39 -6.19
CA SER A 278 -1.08 -9.13 -7.29
C SER A 278 -0.83 -8.51 -8.67
N GLY A 279 0.43 -8.45 -9.09
CA GLY A 279 0.85 -7.97 -10.41
C GLY A 279 0.86 -6.45 -10.59
N ALA A 280 0.63 -5.68 -9.52
CA ALA A 280 0.72 -4.22 -9.58
C ALA A 280 2.17 -3.76 -9.74
N GLY A 281 2.37 -2.65 -10.50
CA GLY A 281 3.67 -2.06 -10.75
C GLY A 281 3.81 -0.63 -10.26
N PHE A 282 5.07 -0.19 -10.18
CA PHE A 282 5.43 1.18 -9.80
C PHE A 282 6.51 1.74 -10.71
N ILE A 283 6.29 2.94 -11.22
CA ILE A 283 7.28 3.68 -12.01
C ILE A 283 7.54 5.00 -11.32
N MET A 284 8.80 5.30 -11.02
CA MET A 284 9.24 6.61 -10.52
C MET A 284 10.18 7.23 -11.56
N ASN A 285 9.78 8.36 -12.14
CA ASN A 285 10.56 9.05 -13.16
C ASN A 285 11.31 10.26 -12.59
N GLY A 286 10.92 10.76 -11.43
CA GLY A 286 11.51 11.91 -10.77
C GLY A 286 10.90 12.17 -9.41
N GLY A 287 11.13 13.38 -8.86
CA GLY A 287 10.59 13.82 -7.59
C GLY A 287 11.35 13.31 -6.36
N VAL A 288 10.78 13.55 -5.19
CA VAL A 288 11.42 13.24 -3.90
C VAL A 288 10.44 12.51 -2.98
N ILE A 289 10.91 11.42 -2.37
CA ILE A 289 10.21 10.70 -1.29
C ILE A 289 11.08 10.80 -0.04
N SER A 290 10.66 11.61 0.95
CA SER A 290 11.53 11.94 2.08
C SER A 290 10.82 12.01 3.42
N ASN A 291 11.58 11.81 4.50
CA ASN A 291 11.14 12.02 5.88
C ASN A 291 9.86 11.25 6.27
N ASN A 292 9.57 10.16 5.59
CA ASN A 292 8.40 9.33 5.89
C ASN A 292 8.76 8.26 6.92
N VAL A 293 7.79 7.88 7.73
CA VAL A 293 7.93 6.83 8.74
C VAL A 293 7.04 5.66 8.39
N GLY A 294 7.64 4.51 8.13
CA GLY A 294 6.93 3.24 7.91
C GLY A 294 7.05 2.30 9.10
N THR A 295 6.36 1.17 9.06
CA THR A 295 6.49 0.13 10.10
C THR A 295 7.55 -0.90 9.71
N LEU A 296 7.40 -1.54 8.56
CA LEU A 296 8.32 -2.56 8.05
C LEU A 296 9.18 -2.02 6.91
N SER A 297 8.57 -1.27 5.98
CA SER A 297 9.24 -0.56 4.90
C SER A 297 8.76 0.87 4.90
N SER A 298 9.69 1.82 4.80
CA SER A 298 9.30 3.22 4.89
C SER A 298 8.68 3.77 3.60
N VAL A 299 9.04 3.23 2.44
CA VAL A 299 8.62 3.78 1.14
C VAL A 299 7.79 2.79 0.34
N LEU A 300 8.37 1.69 -0.07
CA LEU A 300 7.75 0.76 -1.01
C LEU A 300 7.83 -0.67 -0.49
N ALA A 301 6.69 -1.35 -0.47
CA ALA A 301 6.62 -2.78 -0.21
C ALA A 301 5.81 -3.49 -1.29
N THR A 302 6.25 -4.67 -1.68
CA THR A 302 5.50 -5.56 -2.56
C THR A 302 5.00 -6.78 -1.81
N ARG A 303 3.80 -7.25 -2.15
CA ARG A 303 3.17 -8.43 -1.53
C ARG A 303 2.50 -9.30 -2.59
N TRP A 304 2.60 -10.63 -2.42
CA TRP A 304 1.88 -11.61 -3.24
C TRP A 304 2.12 -11.44 -4.75
N THR A 305 3.38 -11.41 -5.16
CA THR A 305 3.81 -10.99 -6.49
C THR A 305 4.30 -12.11 -7.41
N ASN A 306 4.01 -13.36 -7.14
CA ASN A 306 4.33 -14.47 -8.05
C ASN A 306 3.39 -14.51 -9.27
N ASP A 307 2.94 -13.35 -9.73
CA ASP A 307 2.13 -13.24 -10.94
C ASP A 307 3.05 -13.09 -12.15
N PRO A 308 2.98 -13.97 -13.16
CA PRO A 308 3.78 -13.83 -14.37
C PRO A 308 3.47 -12.53 -15.15
N ASP A 309 2.34 -11.88 -14.87
CA ASP A 309 1.93 -10.62 -15.48
C ASP A 309 2.32 -9.39 -14.62
N ASP A 310 3.23 -9.54 -13.65
CA ASP A 310 3.74 -8.46 -12.80
C ASP A 310 4.28 -7.30 -13.64
N LYS A 311 3.75 -6.11 -13.43
CA LYS A 311 4.15 -4.89 -14.15
C LYS A 311 5.53 -4.36 -13.77
N GLY A 312 6.16 -4.96 -12.76
CA GLY A 312 7.51 -4.62 -12.32
C GLY A 312 7.64 -3.26 -11.62
N ILE A 313 8.86 -2.99 -11.16
CA ILE A 313 9.22 -1.75 -10.49
C ILE A 313 10.34 -1.10 -11.28
N TYR A 314 10.11 0.14 -11.72
CA TYR A 314 11.07 0.91 -12.51
C TYR A 314 11.32 2.25 -11.84
N LEU A 315 12.49 2.44 -11.26
CA LEU A 315 12.91 3.68 -10.61
C LEU A 315 13.89 4.41 -11.52
N ASN A 316 13.36 5.13 -12.50
CA ASN A 316 14.15 5.75 -13.57
C ASN A 316 14.91 6.99 -13.10
N GLY A 317 14.43 7.67 -12.05
CA GLY A 317 15.09 8.85 -11.48
C GLY A 317 14.35 9.39 -10.26
N GLY A 318 14.99 10.33 -9.58
CA GLY A 318 14.49 10.95 -8.36
C GLY A 318 15.32 10.61 -7.12
N ILE A 319 14.83 10.99 -5.96
CA ILE A 319 15.53 10.82 -4.69
C ILE A 319 14.61 10.22 -3.63
N ILE A 320 15.04 9.13 -3.01
CA ILE A 320 14.45 8.55 -1.81
C ILE A 320 15.43 8.79 -0.66
N LYS A 321 15.06 9.56 0.37
CA LYS A 321 15.99 9.90 1.46
C LYS A 321 15.31 10.12 2.80
N ASN A 322 16.06 9.93 3.90
CA ASN A 322 15.63 10.21 5.28
C ASN A 322 14.31 9.51 5.67
N ASN A 323 13.98 8.39 5.01
CA ASN A 323 12.81 7.62 5.38
C ASN A 323 13.20 6.58 6.43
N THR A 324 12.38 6.41 7.46
CA THR A 324 12.68 5.54 8.60
C THR A 324 11.61 4.50 8.84
N THR A 325 11.98 3.43 9.51
CA THR A 325 11.05 2.40 9.98
C THR A 325 11.08 2.31 11.50
N THR A 326 9.98 1.88 12.11
CA THR A 326 9.87 1.81 13.57
C THR A 326 10.14 0.42 14.13
N LYS A 327 9.97 -0.64 13.33
CA LYS A 327 10.36 -1.98 13.77
C LYS A 327 11.84 -2.20 13.50
N THR A 328 12.56 -2.65 14.50
CA THR A 328 13.99 -2.97 14.43
C THR A 328 14.20 -4.43 14.03
N THR A 329 13.76 -4.81 12.86
CA THR A 329 14.10 -6.10 12.26
C THR A 329 15.11 -5.87 11.14
N TRP A 330 15.87 -6.86 10.75
CA TRP A 330 16.79 -6.79 9.59
C TRP A 330 16.09 -6.45 8.26
N LEU A 331 14.75 -6.42 8.28
CA LEU A 331 13.87 -5.98 7.19
C LEU A 331 13.60 -4.48 7.19
N ASN A 332 14.23 -3.72 8.06
CA ASN A 332 14.13 -2.27 8.08
C ASN A 332 14.73 -1.71 6.81
N ALA A 333 13.89 -1.54 5.81
CA ALA A 333 14.31 -1.08 4.51
C ALA A 333 13.48 0.11 4.05
N SER A 334 14.08 0.97 3.25
CA SER A 334 13.31 1.93 2.47
C SER A 334 12.44 1.20 1.45
N MET A 335 12.97 0.10 0.89
CA MET A 335 12.25 -0.72 -0.08
C MET A 335 12.33 -2.20 0.27
N PHE A 336 11.17 -2.83 0.33
CA PHE A 336 11.02 -4.26 0.55
C PHE A 336 10.39 -4.90 -0.69
N LEU A 337 11.20 -5.62 -1.47
CA LEU A 337 10.86 -6.07 -2.81
C LEU A 337 10.66 -7.58 -2.87
N ARG A 338 9.48 -7.99 -3.29
CA ARG A 338 9.16 -9.38 -3.69
C ARG A 338 8.93 -9.52 -5.19
N SER A 339 9.05 -8.42 -5.94
CA SER A 339 9.00 -8.36 -7.40
C SER A 339 10.32 -7.89 -7.94
N SER A 340 10.57 -8.16 -9.22
CA SER A 340 11.76 -7.65 -9.90
C SER A 340 11.71 -6.13 -10.02
N ALA A 341 12.89 -5.50 -9.88
CA ALA A 341 13.04 -4.06 -9.92
C ALA A 341 14.26 -3.62 -10.74
N VAL A 342 14.13 -2.48 -11.40
CA VAL A 342 15.21 -1.78 -12.08
C VAL A 342 15.39 -0.40 -11.47
N ILE A 343 16.61 -0.10 -11.02
CA ILE A 343 17.03 1.23 -10.53
C ILE A 343 17.84 1.88 -11.65
N GLY A 344 17.33 2.97 -12.20
CA GLY A 344 17.94 3.70 -13.32
C GLY A 344 19.08 4.61 -12.88
N GLU A 345 19.92 5.05 -13.84
CA GLU A 345 21.14 5.83 -13.62
C GLU A 345 20.92 7.13 -12.82
N ASN A 346 19.75 7.76 -12.95
CA ASN A 346 19.43 9.03 -12.27
C ASN A 346 18.72 8.84 -10.92
N MET A 347 18.64 7.61 -10.41
CA MET A 347 17.99 7.31 -9.14
C MET A 347 18.99 7.29 -7.99
N ILE A 348 18.62 7.95 -6.88
CA ILE A 348 19.36 7.92 -5.62
C ILE A 348 18.46 7.39 -4.52
N ILE A 349 18.89 6.30 -3.87
CA ILE A 349 18.21 5.72 -2.72
C ILE A 349 19.10 5.85 -1.50
N ASP A 350 18.73 6.75 -0.59
CA ASP A 350 19.34 6.96 0.71
C ASP A 350 18.65 6.07 1.74
N GLY A 351 18.91 4.77 1.66
CA GLY A 351 18.27 3.78 2.52
C GLY A 351 18.43 2.37 1.99
N ASP A 352 18.08 1.41 2.82
CA ASP A 352 18.29 -0.01 2.53
C ASP A 352 17.27 -0.55 1.52
N VAL A 353 17.72 -1.53 0.75
CA VAL A 353 16.90 -2.26 -0.23
C VAL A 353 17.00 -3.76 0.08
N VAL A 354 15.86 -4.39 0.31
CA VAL A 354 15.75 -5.84 0.54
C VAL A 354 15.01 -6.48 -0.62
N VAL A 355 15.63 -7.49 -1.24
CA VAL A 355 14.99 -8.37 -2.22
C VAL A 355 14.70 -9.71 -1.54
N ASN A 356 13.43 -10.06 -1.45
CA ASN A 356 13.00 -11.23 -0.68
C ASN A 356 11.86 -11.97 -1.34
N ASN A 357 12.14 -12.67 -2.41
CA ASN A 357 11.20 -13.61 -3.02
C ASN A 357 11.90 -14.53 -4.02
N THR A 358 11.33 -15.71 -4.23
CA THR A 358 11.75 -16.66 -5.24
C THR A 358 11.77 -16.02 -6.62
N ASN A 359 12.91 -16.06 -7.29
CA ASN A 359 13.16 -15.51 -8.62
C ASN A 359 12.98 -13.98 -8.77
N ALA A 360 12.89 -13.22 -7.68
CA ALA A 360 12.92 -11.77 -7.77
C ALA A 360 14.34 -11.29 -8.16
N SER A 361 14.43 -10.30 -9.03
CA SER A 361 15.70 -9.75 -9.50
C SER A 361 15.79 -8.24 -9.28
N LEU A 362 16.99 -7.76 -8.99
CA LEU A 362 17.29 -6.34 -8.92
C LEU A 362 18.39 -6.00 -9.93
N GLU A 363 18.14 -5.03 -10.80
CA GLU A 363 19.16 -4.39 -11.61
C GLU A 363 19.40 -2.97 -11.09
N ASN A 364 20.59 -2.70 -10.58
CA ASN A 364 20.99 -1.38 -10.11
C ASN A 364 21.90 -0.69 -11.12
N ASN A 365 21.40 0.35 -11.78
CA ASN A 365 22.20 1.24 -12.62
C ASN A 365 22.42 2.62 -11.94
N GLY A 366 21.76 2.89 -10.79
CA GLY A 366 21.81 4.13 -10.04
C GLY A 366 22.69 4.04 -8.79
N THR A 367 22.28 4.75 -7.75
CA THR A 367 23.00 4.81 -6.48
C THR A 367 22.15 4.34 -5.32
N ILE A 368 22.61 3.34 -4.58
CA ILE A 368 22.08 2.91 -3.30
C ILE A 368 23.08 3.31 -2.21
N ASN A 369 22.77 4.37 -1.45
CA ASN A 369 23.58 4.83 -0.32
C ASN A 369 23.29 4.07 0.98
N GLY A 370 22.47 3.04 0.92
CA GLY A 370 22.19 2.10 2.00
C GLY A 370 22.71 0.72 1.70
N LYS A 371 22.14 -0.26 2.38
CA LYS A 371 22.48 -1.66 2.27
C LYS A 371 21.59 -2.38 1.26
N LEU A 372 22.17 -3.20 0.40
CA LEU A 372 21.46 -4.19 -0.39
C LEU A 372 21.51 -5.55 0.31
N THR A 373 20.35 -6.16 0.48
CA THR A 373 20.21 -7.52 1.00
C THR A 373 19.43 -8.38 0.01
N LEU A 374 19.97 -9.56 -0.35
CA LEU A 374 19.25 -10.63 -1.04
C LEU A 374 18.96 -11.73 -0.02
N ASN A 375 17.70 -11.93 0.30
CA ASN A 375 17.31 -12.85 1.36
C ASN A 375 16.85 -14.23 0.87
N ASP A 376 16.42 -14.35 -0.37
CA ASP A 376 16.00 -15.63 -0.97
C ASP A 376 17.12 -16.22 -1.82
N SER A 377 17.36 -17.53 -1.71
CA SER A 377 18.45 -18.22 -2.43
C SER A 377 18.28 -18.24 -3.95
N THR A 378 17.08 -17.98 -4.45
CA THR A 378 16.78 -17.90 -5.88
C THR A 378 16.63 -16.47 -6.40
N SER A 379 16.76 -15.47 -5.50
CA SER A 379 16.81 -14.08 -5.90
C SER A 379 18.14 -13.75 -6.57
N SER A 380 18.18 -12.68 -7.34
CA SER A 380 19.40 -12.23 -8.01
C SER A 380 19.53 -10.71 -8.00
N ALA A 381 20.77 -10.22 -8.07
CA ALA A 381 21.01 -8.81 -8.34
C ALA A 381 22.23 -8.60 -9.24
N VAL A 382 22.12 -7.57 -10.08
CA VAL A 382 23.23 -7.06 -10.90
C VAL A 382 23.46 -5.60 -10.54
N ASN A 383 24.67 -5.26 -10.14
CA ASN A 383 25.10 -3.90 -9.87
C ASN A 383 25.92 -3.34 -11.02
N ASN A 384 25.34 -2.42 -11.79
CA ASN A 384 26.01 -1.61 -12.81
C ASN A 384 26.25 -0.17 -12.32
N GLY A 385 25.74 0.20 -11.14
CA GLY A 385 25.85 1.50 -10.52
C GLY A 385 26.70 1.47 -9.25
N VAL A 386 26.29 2.22 -8.23
CA VAL A 386 27.00 2.31 -6.96
C VAL A 386 26.13 1.74 -5.84
N ILE A 387 26.71 0.90 -5.01
CA ILE A 387 26.10 0.42 -3.77
C ILE A 387 27.06 0.69 -2.62
N LYS A 388 26.55 1.33 -1.55
CA LYS A 388 27.37 1.59 -0.38
C LYS A 388 27.71 0.30 0.37
N ASP A 389 26.69 -0.44 0.75
CA ASP A 389 26.86 -1.64 1.58
C ASP A 389 26.13 -2.83 0.93
N VAL A 390 26.78 -4.00 0.90
CA VAL A 390 26.17 -5.27 0.46
C VAL A 390 26.37 -6.31 1.55
N ASP A 391 25.29 -6.95 2.00
CA ASP A 391 25.30 -7.80 3.18
C ASP A 391 24.25 -8.93 3.08
N PHE A 392 24.50 -10.08 3.73
CA PHE A 392 23.58 -11.23 3.80
C PHE A 392 23.01 -11.69 2.46
N LEU A 393 23.87 -11.95 1.49
CA LEU A 393 23.43 -12.42 0.18
C LEU A 393 23.22 -13.94 0.18
N ASN A 394 21.96 -14.35 0.08
CA ASN A 394 21.60 -15.77 -0.14
C ASN A 394 21.41 -16.11 -1.62
N GLY A 395 21.21 -15.09 -2.47
CA GLY A 395 20.96 -15.23 -3.91
C GLY A 395 22.21 -15.02 -4.77
N GLU A 396 22.01 -14.99 -6.09
CA GLU A 396 23.08 -14.69 -7.04
C GLU A 396 23.36 -13.18 -7.10
N PHE A 397 24.63 -12.79 -7.01
CA PHE A 397 25.02 -11.38 -7.09
C PHE A 397 26.17 -11.17 -8.07
N THR A 398 25.97 -10.24 -9.01
CA THR A 398 27.01 -9.80 -9.96
C THR A 398 27.29 -8.32 -9.75
N ASN A 399 28.55 -7.99 -9.46
CA ASN A 399 29.03 -6.60 -9.41
C ASN A 399 29.80 -6.25 -10.68
N ASN A 400 29.32 -5.26 -11.43
CA ASN A 400 29.97 -4.72 -12.63
C ASN A 400 30.54 -3.31 -12.41
N ASN A 401 30.28 -2.67 -11.26
CA ASN A 401 30.76 -1.32 -10.98
C ASN A 401 31.24 -1.22 -9.52
N LEU A 402 30.80 -0.28 -8.73
CA LEU A 402 31.38 0.04 -7.43
C LEU A 402 30.53 -0.46 -6.26
N ILE A 403 31.17 -1.15 -5.34
CA ILE A 403 30.67 -1.41 -4.00
C ILE A 403 31.68 -0.80 -3.01
N ASN A 404 31.20 0.02 -2.06
CA ASN A 404 32.09 0.59 -1.07
C ASN A 404 32.44 -0.42 0.02
N ASN A 405 31.45 -1.13 0.57
CA ASN A 405 31.69 -2.14 1.60
C ASN A 405 30.98 -3.45 1.25
N ALA A 406 31.69 -4.55 1.33
CA ALA A 406 31.14 -5.88 1.18
C ALA A 406 31.32 -6.66 2.48
N TYR A 407 30.19 -7.10 3.04
CA TYR A 407 30.14 -7.89 4.26
C TYR A 407 30.01 -9.39 3.95
N GLU A 408 29.66 -10.19 4.92
CA GLU A 408 29.63 -11.64 4.79
C GLU A 408 28.62 -12.13 3.75
N PHE A 409 29.02 -13.06 2.86
CA PHE A 409 28.20 -13.59 1.80
C PHE A 409 28.06 -15.10 1.97
N ASN A 410 26.83 -15.62 1.89
CA ASN A 410 26.56 -17.05 1.84
C ASN A 410 26.73 -17.64 0.43
N THR A 411 26.91 -16.79 -0.58
CA THR A 411 27.06 -17.19 -1.99
C THR A 411 28.28 -16.56 -2.64
N GLN A 412 28.72 -17.13 -3.76
CA GLN A 412 29.83 -16.60 -4.51
C GLN A 412 29.41 -15.35 -5.28
N ILE A 413 30.12 -14.25 -5.06
CA ILE A 413 29.95 -13.03 -5.85
C ILE A 413 30.72 -13.17 -7.16
N ILE A 414 30.07 -12.84 -8.28
CA ILE A 414 30.74 -12.58 -9.54
C ILE A 414 31.15 -11.10 -9.54
N ASN A 415 32.42 -10.82 -9.34
CA ASN A 415 32.91 -9.45 -9.28
C ASN A 415 33.69 -9.08 -10.54
N ASN A 416 33.12 -8.22 -11.37
CA ASN A 416 33.73 -7.65 -12.56
C ASN A 416 34.11 -6.16 -12.35
N GLY A 417 33.69 -5.57 -11.22
CA GLY A 417 33.91 -4.18 -10.85
C GLY A 417 34.83 -4.01 -9.65
N ASP A 418 34.73 -2.88 -8.98
CA ASP A 418 35.55 -2.53 -7.83
C ASP A 418 34.79 -2.75 -6.52
N ILE A 419 35.49 -3.29 -5.53
CA ILE A 419 35.06 -3.34 -4.12
C ILE A 419 36.16 -2.62 -3.32
N THR A 420 35.86 -1.41 -2.80
CA THR A 420 36.85 -0.56 -2.18
C THR A 420 37.24 -1.02 -0.78
N ASP A 421 36.31 -1.65 -0.07
CA ASP A 421 36.59 -2.19 1.25
C ASP A 421 36.04 -3.60 1.39
N ASN A 422 36.91 -4.60 1.43
CA ASN A 422 36.56 -6.00 1.69
C ASN A 422 36.43 -6.26 3.19
N TYR A 423 35.81 -5.35 3.90
CA TYR A 423 35.73 -5.44 5.34
C TYR A 423 34.64 -6.48 5.72
N LYS A 424 35.06 -7.65 6.20
CA LYS A 424 34.26 -8.48 7.07
C LYS A 424 34.06 -7.73 8.38
N LYS A 425 33.16 -6.76 8.38
CA LYS A 425 32.68 -6.21 9.63
C LYS A 425 31.75 -7.27 10.19
N GLU A 426 32.20 -7.98 11.19
CA GLU A 426 31.28 -8.71 12.03
C GLU A 426 30.28 -7.67 12.58
N LEU A 427 29.01 -7.96 12.53
CA LEU A 427 27.93 -7.12 13.08
C LEU A 427 28.15 -6.78 14.59
N SER A 428 29.12 -7.47 15.22
CA SER A 428 29.62 -7.25 16.58
C SER A 428 30.19 -5.85 16.86
N ASP A 429 30.46 -5.04 15.83
CA ASP A 429 31.20 -3.78 15.99
C ASP A 429 30.32 -2.53 15.99
N VAL A 430 29.00 -2.66 16.11
CA VAL A 430 28.12 -1.51 16.31
C VAL A 430 28.09 -1.15 17.78
N GLU A 431 28.76 -0.07 18.17
CA GLU A 431 28.82 0.39 19.55
C GLU A 431 27.42 0.55 20.17
N GLY A 432 27.18 -0.12 21.28
CA GLY A 432 25.91 -0.04 22.00
C GLY A 432 24.77 -0.89 21.41
N LYS A 433 25.06 -1.78 20.48
CA LYS A 433 24.08 -2.71 19.90
C LYS A 433 24.56 -4.16 20.03
N VAL A 434 23.60 -5.07 20.11
CA VAL A 434 23.82 -6.51 20.09
C VAL A 434 22.83 -7.16 19.13
N ILE A 435 23.22 -8.31 18.59
CA ILE A 435 22.42 -9.03 17.60
C ILE A 435 22.02 -10.37 18.17
N VAL A 436 20.75 -10.72 17.98
CA VAL A 436 20.25 -12.08 18.12
C VAL A 436 20.04 -12.65 16.72
N GLU A 437 20.88 -13.61 16.33
CA GLU A 437 20.75 -14.38 15.10
C GLU A 437 19.81 -15.57 15.35
N PHE A 438 18.70 -15.62 14.63
CA PHE A 438 17.75 -16.76 14.66
C PHE A 438 18.04 -17.67 13.48
N ASN A 439 18.74 -18.76 13.71
CA ASN A 439 18.96 -19.79 12.72
C ASN A 439 17.82 -20.81 12.74
N ILE A 440 16.93 -20.74 11.76
CA ILE A 440 15.69 -21.50 11.76
C ILE A 440 15.87 -22.94 11.23
N ASN A 441 17.07 -23.35 10.81
CA ASN A 441 17.43 -24.75 10.46
C ASN A 441 16.43 -25.42 9.51
N ASP A 442 16.35 -24.98 8.25
CA ASP A 442 15.42 -25.42 7.22
C ASP A 442 13.92 -25.20 7.53
N GLY A 443 13.61 -24.54 8.62
CA GLY A 443 12.28 -23.98 8.89
C GLY A 443 12.16 -22.57 8.34
N LYS A 444 11.07 -21.91 8.66
CA LYS A 444 10.82 -20.52 8.32
C LYS A 444 10.01 -19.82 9.42
N GLU A 445 10.16 -18.52 9.52
CA GLU A 445 9.29 -17.70 10.34
C GLU A 445 7.90 -17.62 9.68
N LYS A 446 6.82 -17.75 10.47
CA LYS A 446 5.45 -17.95 9.95
C LYS A 446 4.88 -16.75 9.24
N GLU A 447 5.19 -15.53 9.69
CA GLU A 447 4.62 -14.32 9.12
C GLU A 447 5.35 -13.89 7.85
N THR A 448 6.67 -13.97 7.84
CA THR A 448 7.54 -13.46 6.76
C THR A 448 8.03 -14.52 5.80
N GLY A 449 8.06 -15.78 6.25
CA GLY A 449 8.59 -16.90 5.50
C GLY A 449 10.13 -16.95 5.45
N TYR A 450 10.82 -16.18 6.31
CA TYR A 450 12.30 -16.14 6.34
C TYR A 450 12.90 -17.36 7.00
N THR A 451 14.07 -17.74 6.53
CA THR A 451 14.82 -18.92 7.02
C THR A 451 15.97 -18.56 7.94
N LEU A 452 16.40 -17.30 7.92
CA LEU A 452 17.39 -16.70 8.80
C LEU A 452 16.92 -15.30 9.19
N VAL A 453 16.97 -14.96 10.45
CA VAL A 453 16.52 -13.65 10.94
C VAL A 453 17.50 -13.13 11.98
N ASP A 454 18.05 -11.94 11.74
CA ASP A 454 18.86 -11.19 12.69
C ASP A 454 18.07 -10.02 13.24
N ILE A 455 17.98 -9.93 14.56
CA ILE A 455 17.30 -8.82 15.22
C ILE A 455 18.34 -8.04 16.04
N VAL A 456 18.40 -6.73 15.81
CA VAL A 456 19.30 -5.81 16.51
C VAL A 456 18.60 -5.25 17.74
N TYR A 457 19.20 -5.42 18.89
CA TYR A 457 18.74 -4.89 20.18
C TYR A 457 19.74 -3.85 20.72
N ASP A 458 19.31 -3.07 21.69
CA ASP A 458 20.25 -2.26 22.47
C ASP A 458 21.06 -3.14 23.41
N LEU A 459 22.31 -2.77 23.65
CA LEU A 459 23.13 -3.43 24.68
C LEU A 459 22.42 -3.37 26.04
N ASN A 460 22.39 -4.47 26.77
CA ASN A 460 21.64 -4.67 28.02
C ASN A 460 20.11 -4.70 27.83
N TYR A 461 19.59 -4.92 26.61
CA TYR A 461 18.17 -5.18 26.39
C TYR A 461 17.72 -6.45 27.16
N LYS A 462 16.57 -6.40 27.81
CA LYS A 462 15.97 -7.56 28.46
C LYS A 462 15.17 -8.36 27.46
N PHE A 463 15.77 -9.43 26.97
CA PHE A 463 15.17 -10.34 26.02
C PHE A 463 14.20 -11.28 26.75
N SER A 464 13.00 -11.44 26.20
CA SER A 464 11.89 -12.20 26.80
C SER A 464 11.27 -13.18 25.81
N GLU A 465 10.30 -13.97 26.26
CA GLU A 465 9.56 -14.91 25.41
C GLU A 465 8.79 -14.22 24.28
N GLU A 466 8.43 -12.95 24.44
CA GLU A 466 7.73 -12.15 23.43
C GLU A 466 8.64 -11.76 22.25
N ASP A 467 9.97 -11.82 22.44
CA ASP A 467 10.97 -11.52 21.42
C ASP A 467 11.27 -12.73 20.53
N LEU A 468 10.81 -13.93 20.90
CA LEU A 468 11.04 -15.15 20.13
C LEU A 468 10.18 -15.16 18.85
N LEU A 469 10.77 -15.67 17.77
CA LEU A 469 10.07 -15.84 16.51
C LEU A 469 9.12 -17.06 16.55
N ASP A 470 7.94 -16.89 15.96
CA ASP A 470 7.02 -18.00 15.68
C ASP A 470 7.42 -18.68 14.36
N VAL A 471 7.90 -19.91 14.47
CA VAL A 471 8.52 -20.62 13.35
C VAL A 471 7.76 -21.90 12.99
N GLU A 472 7.87 -22.33 11.73
CA GLU A 472 7.30 -23.57 11.23
C GLU A 472 8.24 -24.29 10.27
N ARG A 473 8.10 -25.64 10.22
CA ARG A 473 8.78 -26.48 9.24
C ARG A 473 7.84 -27.62 8.85
N ASN A 474 7.60 -27.79 7.54
CA ASN A 474 6.71 -28.83 7.03
C ASN A 474 7.18 -30.23 7.43
N GLY A 475 6.30 -31.01 8.06
CA GLY A 475 6.59 -32.38 8.52
C GLY A 475 7.42 -32.47 9.79
N TYR A 476 7.59 -31.36 10.51
CA TYR A 476 8.34 -31.32 11.77
C TYR A 476 7.58 -30.59 12.86
N THR A 477 7.89 -30.94 14.12
CA THR A 477 7.45 -30.24 15.31
C THR A 477 8.60 -29.39 15.86
N PHE A 478 8.32 -28.15 16.24
CA PHE A 478 9.31 -27.27 16.86
C PHE A 478 9.57 -27.67 18.31
N GLU A 479 10.84 -27.91 18.66
CA GLU A 479 11.27 -28.36 20.00
C GLU A 479 11.84 -27.23 20.88
N GLY A 480 12.09 -26.06 20.27
CA GLY A 480 12.62 -24.90 20.97
C GLY A 480 13.91 -24.36 20.36
N TRP A 481 14.38 -23.27 20.94
CA TRP A 481 15.61 -22.59 20.58
C TRP A 481 16.79 -23.10 21.41
N TYR A 482 17.98 -23.16 20.80
CA TYR A 482 19.23 -23.66 21.40
C TYR A 482 20.38 -22.71 21.09
N LEU A 483 21.39 -22.64 21.99
CA LEU A 483 22.58 -21.79 21.83
C LEU A 483 23.66 -22.42 20.94
N ASP A 484 23.48 -23.66 20.52
CA ASP A 484 24.45 -24.39 19.70
C ASP A 484 23.75 -25.24 18.63
N SER A 485 24.44 -25.47 17.52
CA SER A 485 23.94 -26.26 16.39
C SER A 485 23.80 -27.75 16.67
N GLU A 486 24.44 -28.26 17.75
CA GLU A 486 24.32 -29.64 18.23
C GLU A 486 23.11 -29.83 19.16
N PHE A 487 22.41 -28.76 19.48
CA PHE A 487 21.20 -28.73 20.35
C PHE A 487 21.47 -29.31 21.76
N THR A 488 22.62 -29.00 22.33
CA THR A 488 23.02 -29.45 23.67
C THR A 488 22.63 -28.45 24.76
N ASN A 489 22.65 -27.14 24.44
CA ASN A 489 22.33 -26.05 25.36
C ASN A 489 21.03 -25.37 24.93
N LYS A 490 19.93 -25.69 25.64
CA LYS A 490 18.67 -25.01 25.36
C LYS A 490 18.78 -23.52 25.70
N PHE A 491 18.28 -22.67 24.81
CA PHE A 491 18.24 -21.24 25.06
C PHE A 491 17.22 -20.93 26.16
N ASP A 492 17.67 -20.22 27.17
CA ASP A 492 16.82 -19.71 28.26
C ASP A 492 16.44 -18.27 27.91
N VAL A 493 15.17 -17.93 28.04
CA VAL A 493 14.66 -16.58 27.86
C VAL A 493 14.80 -15.76 29.15
N ASP A 494 14.39 -14.51 29.17
CA ASP A 494 14.55 -13.59 30.30
C ASP A 494 16.02 -13.28 30.64
N ILE A 495 16.83 -13.14 29.59
CA ILE A 495 18.23 -12.75 29.70
C ILE A 495 18.44 -11.27 29.38
N GLU A 496 19.53 -10.71 29.89
CA GLU A 496 20.04 -9.40 29.49
C GLU A 496 21.09 -9.59 28.41
N LEU A 497 20.86 -8.97 27.22
CA LEU A 497 21.73 -9.11 26.06
C LEU A 497 22.98 -8.25 26.24
N ASN A 498 24.09 -8.86 26.59
CA ASN A 498 25.39 -8.20 26.80
C ASN A 498 26.37 -8.42 25.64
N GLU A 499 26.07 -9.34 24.74
CA GLU A 499 26.86 -9.72 23.57
C GLU A 499 25.97 -10.28 22.47
N ASN A 500 26.51 -10.39 21.25
CA ASN A 500 25.79 -11.05 20.15
C ASN A 500 25.61 -12.53 20.46
N ILE A 501 24.41 -13.04 20.17
CA ILE A 501 24.10 -14.45 20.35
C ILE A 501 23.47 -15.03 19.08
N ALA A 502 23.77 -16.29 18.77
CA ALA A 502 23.08 -17.07 17.76
C ALA A 502 22.23 -18.13 18.45
N ILE A 503 20.97 -18.25 18.04
CA ILE A 503 20.07 -19.28 18.53
C ILE A 503 19.53 -20.12 17.36
N TYR A 504 19.44 -21.43 17.60
CA TYR A 504 19.17 -22.45 16.59
C TYR A 504 17.86 -23.13 16.86
N ALA A 505 16.96 -23.15 15.87
CA ALA A 505 15.70 -23.89 15.96
C ALA A 505 15.94 -25.39 15.89
N LYS A 506 15.45 -26.13 16.87
CA LYS A 506 15.44 -27.58 16.86
C LYS A 506 14.09 -28.12 16.37
N TRP A 507 14.17 -29.09 15.49
CA TRP A 507 13.02 -29.71 14.87
C TRP A 507 13.00 -31.21 15.07
N GLU A 508 11.86 -31.76 15.47
CA GLU A 508 11.60 -33.19 15.51
C GLU A 508 10.75 -33.60 14.32
N LYS A 509 11.22 -34.58 13.54
CA LYS A 509 10.45 -35.06 12.38
C LYS A 509 9.17 -35.76 12.86
N ILE A 510 8.03 -35.33 12.34
CA ILE A 510 6.76 -36.02 12.59
C ILE A 510 6.85 -37.41 11.97
N PRO A 511 6.64 -38.51 12.76
CA PRO A 511 6.72 -39.85 12.21
C PRO A 511 5.73 -40.03 11.04
N GLU A 512 6.22 -40.46 9.92
CA GLU A 512 5.34 -40.89 8.83
C GLU A 512 4.58 -42.12 9.30
N ILE A 513 3.28 -42.03 9.42
CA ILE A 513 2.44 -43.21 9.66
C ILE A 513 2.56 -44.04 8.38
N PRO A 514 3.16 -45.24 8.41
CA PRO A 514 3.25 -46.05 7.24
C PRO A 514 1.82 -46.36 6.75
N VAL A 515 1.50 -45.88 5.55
CA VAL A 515 0.25 -46.26 4.90
C VAL A 515 0.41 -47.77 4.60
N PRO A 516 -0.42 -48.63 5.17
CA PRO A 516 -0.33 -50.05 4.83
C PRO A 516 -0.56 -50.22 3.31
N ASP A 517 0.36 -50.90 2.64
CA ASP A 517 0.19 -51.32 1.24
C ASP A 517 -0.97 -52.33 1.18
N THR A 518 -2.19 -51.86 1.23
CA THR A 518 -3.36 -52.64 0.91
C THR A 518 -3.93 -52.17 -0.41
N TYR A 519 -3.44 -52.85 -1.45
CA TYR A 519 -4.07 -52.92 -2.76
C TYR A 519 -5.44 -53.61 -2.59
N LEU A 520 -6.46 -52.86 -2.25
CA LEU A 520 -7.86 -53.24 -2.39
C LEU A 520 -8.63 -51.98 -2.84
N GLY A 521 -8.99 -52.00 -4.11
CA GLY A 521 -9.77 -50.95 -4.76
C GLY A 521 -11.18 -50.82 -4.18
N ILE A 522 -11.29 -50.09 -3.07
CA ILE A 522 -12.57 -49.58 -2.57
C ILE A 522 -12.28 -48.22 -1.93
N ASN A 523 -12.78 -47.19 -2.56
CA ASN A 523 -12.99 -45.81 -2.11
C ASN A 523 -12.36 -45.36 -0.78
N ASN A 524 -11.17 -44.82 -0.85
CA ASN A 524 -10.46 -44.18 0.28
C ASN A 524 -11.28 -43.06 0.97
N VAL A 525 -12.34 -42.57 0.38
CA VAL A 525 -13.25 -41.55 0.95
C VAL A 525 -14.06 -42.13 2.11
N VAL A 526 -14.42 -43.41 2.10
CA VAL A 526 -15.26 -44.00 3.17
C VAL A 526 -14.46 -44.25 4.45
N ILE A 527 -13.16 -44.56 4.34
CA ILE A 527 -12.30 -44.83 5.50
C ILE A 527 -11.97 -43.49 6.23
N VAL A 528 -11.68 -42.43 5.49
CA VAL A 528 -11.41 -41.10 6.07
C VAL A 528 -12.66 -40.54 6.77
N ILE A 529 -13.85 -40.75 6.21
CA ILE A 529 -15.10 -40.35 6.84
C ILE A 529 -15.38 -41.20 8.08
N GLY A 530 -15.06 -42.49 8.07
CA GLY A 530 -15.22 -43.39 9.22
C GLY A 530 -14.33 -42.99 10.41
N VAL A 531 -13.08 -42.64 10.15
CA VAL A 531 -12.14 -42.18 11.20
C VAL A 531 -12.53 -40.82 11.76
N LEU A 532 -12.97 -39.89 10.91
CA LEU A 532 -13.47 -38.58 11.34
C LEU A 532 -14.74 -38.68 12.17
N LEU A 533 -15.67 -39.58 11.81
CA LEU A 533 -16.90 -39.82 12.60
C LEU A 533 -16.62 -40.46 13.96
N THR A 534 -15.62 -41.34 14.07
CA THR A 534 -15.20 -41.93 15.36
C THR A 534 -14.51 -40.91 16.25
N ILE A 535 -13.68 -40.02 15.70
CA ILE A 535 -13.04 -38.92 16.48
C ILE A 535 -14.09 -37.92 16.97
N VAL A 536 -15.03 -37.52 16.11
CA VAL A 536 -16.13 -36.61 16.49
C VAL A 536 -17.05 -37.28 17.52
N GLY A 537 -17.34 -38.58 17.36
CA GLY A 537 -18.15 -39.36 18.30
C GLY A 537 -17.50 -39.47 19.68
N THR A 538 -16.19 -39.72 19.77
CA THR A 538 -15.46 -39.77 21.05
C THR A 538 -15.34 -38.41 21.72
N VAL A 539 -15.15 -37.31 20.96
CA VAL A 539 -15.14 -35.94 21.51
C VAL A 539 -16.53 -35.55 22.04
N ILE A 540 -17.60 -35.87 21.32
CA ILE A 540 -18.98 -35.61 21.78
C ILE A 540 -19.28 -36.43 23.03
N MET A 541 -18.86 -37.72 23.10
CA MET A 541 -19.04 -38.56 24.24
C MET A 541 -18.26 -38.05 25.48
N TYR A 542 -17.03 -37.60 25.29
CA TYR A 542 -16.21 -37.00 26.34
C TYR A 542 -16.80 -35.69 26.87
N VAL A 543 -17.28 -34.82 26.00
CA VAL A 543 -17.94 -33.56 26.38
C VAL A 543 -19.28 -33.83 27.09
N THR A 544 -20.03 -34.86 26.68
CA THR A 544 -21.32 -35.21 27.27
C THR A 544 -21.14 -35.86 28.64
N ILE A 545 -20.10 -36.68 28.83
CA ILE A 545 -19.78 -37.30 30.13
C ILE A 545 -19.30 -36.22 31.13
N ASN A 546 -18.46 -35.29 30.71
CA ASN A 546 -18.00 -34.21 31.59
C ASN A 546 -19.09 -33.16 31.91
N LYS A 547 -20.11 -32.99 31.08
CA LYS A 547 -21.28 -32.15 31.44
C LYS A 547 -22.20 -32.79 32.46
N LYS A 548 -22.24 -34.14 32.56
CA LYS A 548 -23.06 -34.83 33.55
C LYS A 548 -22.45 -34.83 34.97
N SER A 549 -21.13 -34.60 35.06
CA SER A 549 -20.39 -34.52 36.36
C SER A 549 -20.42 -33.12 36.99
N ILE A 550 -21.10 -32.14 36.40
CA ILE A 550 -21.19 -30.76 36.94
C ILE A 550 -22.60 -30.46 37.48
N TYR A 551 -23.57 -31.43 37.38
CA TYR A 551 -24.95 -31.25 37.81
C TYR A 551 -25.45 -32.38 38.77
N ASP A 552 -24.54 -33.14 39.39
CA ASP A 552 -24.87 -34.00 40.55
C ASP A 552 -24.10 -33.55 41.79
#